data_17609447711c996bef929e04c1a872a0
#
_entry.id   17609447711c996bef929e04c1a872a0
#
_cell.length_a   1.000
_cell.length_b   1.000
_cell.length_c   1.000
_cell.angle_alpha   90.00
_cell.angle_beta   90.00
_cell.angle_gamma   90.00
#
_symmetry.space_group_name_H-M   'P 1'
#
loop_
_entity.id
_entity.type
_entity.pdbx_description
1 polymer ?
#
loop_
_entity_poly.entity_id
_entity_poly.type
_entity_poly.pdbx_seq_one_letter_code
_entity_poly.pdbx_strand_id
1 'polypeptide(L)'
;GRAWNMLVALQAGNIVARYAKLHLYDAFAIQESRHVDAGNEIAPLLEVEGMKVGLMTCYDLRFPELALAQALQGAEILVLPAAWVRGPLKEHHWSTLLAARALDTTCYMVAAGECGNKNIGQSRIIDPFGVTIAAASEMPALIMAEVTPERVRQGRAQLPVLNNRRFAPPQLL
;
A
#
# COMPACT_ATOMS: atom_id res chain seq x y z
N GLY A 1 14.17 23.77 -8.26
CA GLY A 1 12.92 23.39 -7.62
C GLY A 1 13.06 22.03 -6.96
N ARG A 2 12.25 21.74 -6.00
CA ARG A 2 12.19 20.45 -5.32
C ARG A 2 11.45 19.42 -6.20
N ALA A 3 11.73 18.16 -6.01
CA ALA A 3 11.09 17.08 -6.75
C ALA A 3 9.87 16.54 -5.98
N TRP A 4 9.05 15.75 -6.64
CA TRP A 4 8.03 14.90 -6.01
C TRP A 4 8.36 13.42 -6.22
N ASN A 5 8.13 12.61 -5.19
CA ASN A 5 8.15 11.16 -5.30
C ASN A 5 6.79 10.73 -5.86
N MET A 6 6.76 10.40 -7.15
CA MET A 6 5.51 10.19 -7.89
C MET A 6 5.33 8.73 -8.28
N LEU A 7 4.26 8.10 -7.81
CA LEU A 7 3.77 6.84 -8.34
C LEU A 7 2.89 7.12 -9.55
N VAL A 8 3.11 6.40 -10.64
CA VAL A 8 2.32 6.49 -11.87
C VAL A 8 1.69 5.15 -12.17
N ALA A 9 0.40 5.15 -12.44
CA ALA A 9 -0.31 3.99 -12.97
C ALA A 9 -0.42 4.11 -14.49
N LEU A 10 -0.07 3.02 -15.18
CA LEU A 10 -0.10 2.94 -16.63
C LEU A 10 -1.11 1.87 -17.08
N GLN A 11 -1.91 2.22 -18.08
CA GLN A 11 -2.83 1.28 -18.74
C GLN A 11 -2.80 1.53 -20.24
N ALA A 12 -2.57 0.47 -21.00
CA ALA A 12 -2.48 0.54 -22.48
C ALA A 12 -1.53 1.64 -22.98
N GLY A 13 -0.38 1.82 -22.30
CA GLY A 13 0.62 2.84 -22.65
C GLY A 13 0.31 4.28 -22.20
N ASN A 14 -0.83 4.51 -21.57
CA ASN A 14 -1.22 5.83 -21.08
C ASN A 14 -1.12 5.91 -19.55
N ILE A 15 -0.76 7.09 -19.04
CA ILE A 15 -0.83 7.38 -17.60
C ILE A 15 -2.29 7.62 -17.23
N VAL A 16 -2.84 6.72 -16.40
CA VAL A 16 -4.24 6.78 -15.93
C VAL A 16 -4.37 7.36 -14.52
N ALA A 17 -3.30 7.33 -13.72
CA ALA A 17 -3.26 8.03 -12.43
C ALA A 17 -1.84 8.45 -12.07
N ARG A 18 -1.76 9.47 -11.22
CA ARG A 18 -0.55 9.94 -10.54
C ARG A 18 -0.86 10.09 -9.07
N TYR A 19 0.10 9.69 -8.23
CA TYR A 19 0.03 9.86 -6.79
C TYR A 19 1.36 10.43 -6.30
N ALA A 20 1.37 11.66 -5.80
CA ALA A 20 2.50 12.22 -5.10
C ALA A 20 2.51 11.70 -3.66
N LYS A 21 3.58 11.03 -3.26
CA LYS A 21 3.73 10.42 -1.94
C LYS A 21 3.41 11.42 -0.82
N LEU A 22 2.46 11.08 0.04
CA LEU A 22 2.01 11.94 1.15
C LEU A 22 3.02 11.95 2.29
N HIS A 23 3.51 10.79 2.73
CA HIS A 23 4.37 10.65 3.88
C HIS A 23 5.83 10.48 3.47
N LEU A 24 6.62 11.55 3.59
CA LEU A 24 8.04 11.50 3.28
C LEU A 24 8.82 10.72 4.35
N TYR A 25 9.83 9.99 3.90
CA TYR A 25 10.62 9.13 4.79
C TYR A 25 11.66 9.95 5.58
N ASP A 26 11.21 10.59 6.65
CA ASP A 26 12.05 11.31 7.60
C ASP A 26 12.19 10.47 8.88
N ALA A 27 12.96 9.38 8.79
CA ALA A 27 13.18 8.43 9.87
C ALA A 27 14.49 7.66 9.69
N PHE A 28 14.99 7.05 10.75
CA PHE A 28 16.19 6.19 10.73
C PHE A 28 17.41 6.86 10.06
N ALA A 29 17.66 8.13 10.36
CA ALA A 29 18.74 8.96 9.80
C ALA A 29 18.60 9.30 8.29
N ILE A 30 17.47 9.00 7.68
CA ILE A 30 17.12 9.45 6.33
C ILE A 30 16.18 10.65 6.47
N GLN A 31 16.32 11.64 5.60
CA GLN A 31 15.47 12.82 5.54
C GLN A 31 15.11 13.13 4.09
N GLU A 32 14.04 12.46 3.61
CA GLU A 32 13.55 12.63 2.23
C GLU A 32 13.07 14.06 1.97
N SER A 33 12.50 14.72 3.00
CA SER A 33 11.98 16.09 2.93
C SER A 33 13.04 17.15 2.60
N ARG A 34 14.33 16.83 2.64
CA ARG A 34 15.36 17.75 2.17
C ARG A 34 15.33 18.03 0.68
N HIS A 35 14.84 17.07 -0.10
CA HIS A 35 14.92 17.10 -1.57
C HIS A 35 13.57 16.95 -2.26
N VAL A 36 12.57 16.45 -1.55
CA VAL A 36 11.24 16.08 -2.07
C VAL A 36 10.17 16.87 -1.33
N ASP A 37 9.15 17.31 -2.05
CA ASP A 37 7.94 17.87 -1.46
C ASP A 37 6.89 16.78 -1.26
N ALA A 38 6.14 16.86 -0.15
CA ALA A 38 5.03 15.96 0.12
C ALA A 38 3.85 16.25 -0.83
N GLY A 39 3.14 15.19 -1.22
CA GLY A 39 1.83 15.31 -1.83
C GLY A 39 0.79 15.91 -0.87
N ASN A 40 -0.32 16.35 -1.40
CA ASN A 40 -1.42 16.96 -0.66
C ASN A 40 -2.78 16.39 -1.03
N GLU A 41 -2.80 15.30 -1.79
CA GLU A 41 -4.03 14.66 -2.27
C GLU A 41 -3.94 13.14 -2.16
N ILE A 42 -5.05 12.51 -1.79
CA ILE A 42 -5.21 11.06 -1.93
C ILE A 42 -5.54 10.80 -3.41
N ALA A 43 -4.80 9.89 -4.03
CA ALA A 43 -5.08 9.54 -5.43
C ALA A 43 -6.49 8.98 -5.59
N PRO A 44 -7.18 9.28 -6.69
CA PRO A 44 -8.45 8.64 -7.01
C PRO A 44 -8.25 7.14 -7.18
N LEU A 45 -9.26 6.36 -6.80
CA LEU A 45 -9.23 4.91 -7.02
C LEU A 45 -9.22 4.59 -8.51
N LEU A 46 -8.41 3.63 -8.89
CA LEU A 46 -8.42 3.03 -10.21
C LEU A 46 -9.46 1.91 -10.28
N GLU A 47 -9.95 1.64 -11.46
CA GLU A 47 -10.75 0.44 -11.72
C GLU A 47 -9.97 -0.52 -12.63
N VAL A 48 -9.76 -1.74 -12.15
CA VAL A 48 -9.05 -2.80 -12.87
C VAL A 48 -9.92 -4.06 -12.80
N GLU A 49 -10.38 -4.53 -13.95
CA GLU A 49 -11.25 -5.73 -14.05
C GLU A 49 -12.42 -5.70 -13.06
N GLY A 50 -13.05 -4.52 -12.89
CA GLY A 50 -14.20 -4.33 -12.01
C GLY A 50 -13.86 -4.22 -10.51
N MET A 51 -12.59 -4.25 -10.12
CA MET A 51 -12.13 -4.02 -8.75
C MET A 51 -11.50 -2.63 -8.58
N LYS A 52 -11.76 -2.00 -7.44
CA LYS A 52 -11.21 -0.68 -7.11
C LYS A 52 -9.86 -0.79 -6.43
N VAL A 53 -8.86 -0.11 -6.98
CA VAL A 53 -7.46 -0.16 -6.56
C VAL A 53 -7.03 1.19 -6.00
N GLY A 54 -6.54 1.18 -4.77
CA GLY A 54 -5.94 2.34 -4.11
C GLY A 54 -4.41 2.32 -4.22
N LEU A 55 -3.81 3.51 -4.22
CA LEU A 55 -2.38 3.72 -4.41
C LEU A 55 -1.70 4.20 -3.13
N MET A 56 -0.58 3.58 -2.77
CA MET A 56 0.28 3.95 -1.65
C MET A 56 1.74 3.80 -2.07
N THR A 57 2.67 4.47 -1.39
CA THR A 57 4.10 4.36 -1.68
C THR A 57 4.92 4.18 -0.40
N CYS A 58 5.63 3.05 -0.28
CA CYS A 58 6.69 2.79 0.71
C CYS A 58 6.30 3.21 2.15
N TYR A 59 6.78 4.36 2.63
CA TYR A 59 6.59 4.87 3.98
C TYR A 59 5.12 5.10 4.36
N ASP A 60 4.24 5.30 3.36
CA ASP A 60 2.78 5.39 3.57
C ASP A 60 2.22 4.17 4.31
N LEU A 61 2.88 3.01 4.20
CA LEU A 61 2.51 1.79 4.91
C LEU A 61 2.42 1.97 6.44
N ARG A 62 3.18 2.91 7.01
CA ARG A 62 3.19 3.18 8.45
C ARG A 62 2.02 4.00 8.93
N PHE A 63 1.25 4.56 8.02
CA PHE A 63 0.14 5.48 8.30
C PHE A 63 -1.18 4.82 7.93
N PRO A 64 -1.89 4.22 8.90
CA PRO A 64 -3.14 3.49 8.64
C PRO A 64 -4.23 4.37 8.05
N GLU A 65 -4.18 5.67 8.30
CA GLU A 65 -5.19 6.65 7.86
C GLU A 65 -5.35 6.66 6.34
N LEU A 66 -4.26 6.58 5.58
CA LEU A 66 -4.31 6.60 4.12
C LEU A 66 -4.99 5.33 3.58
N ALA A 67 -4.60 4.16 4.09
CA ALA A 67 -5.23 2.90 3.71
C ALA A 67 -6.72 2.88 4.06
N LEU A 68 -7.07 3.35 5.27
CA LEU A 68 -8.45 3.43 5.72
C LEU A 68 -9.28 4.41 4.86
N ALA A 69 -8.74 5.59 4.55
CA ALA A 69 -9.43 6.56 3.70
C ALA A 69 -9.78 5.96 2.33
N GLN A 70 -8.83 5.26 1.70
CA GLN A 70 -9.06 4.61 0.41
C GLN A 70 -10.08 3.45 0.52
N ALA A 71 -10.00 2.63 1.58
CA ALA A 71 -10.97 1.57 1.82
C ALA A 71 -12.39 2.10 2.00
N LEU A 72 -12.55 3.23 2.72
CA LEU A 72 -13.84 3.91 2.90
C LEU A 72 -14.39 4.53 1.60
N GLN A 73 -13.53 4.87 0.65
CA GLN A 73 -13.91 5.25 -0.72
C GLN A 73 -14.28 4.05 -1.59
N GLY A 74 -14.08 2.84 -1.09
CA GLY A 74 -14.47 1.60 -1.77
C GLY A 74 -13.30 0.80 -2.36
N ALA A 75 -12.05 1.09 -2.02
CA ALA A 75 -10.92 0.28 -2.44
C ALA A 75 -11.10 -1.18 -2.00
N GLU A 76 -10.73 -2.10 -2.87
CA GLU A 76 -10.74 -3.55 -2.65
C GLU A 76 -9.31 -4.12 -2.67
N ILE A 77 -8.42 -3.43 -3.38
CA ILE A 77 -6.99 -3.73 -3.47
C ILE A 77 -6.22 -2.45 -3.14
N LEU A 78 -5.18 -2.57 -2.32
CA LEU A 78 -4.20 -1.52 -2.05
C LEU A 78 -2.86 -1.94 -2.62
N VAL A 79 -2.29 -1.17 -3.54
CA VAL A 79 -0.96 -1.43 -4.12
C VAL A 79 0.09 -0.54 -3.48
N LEU A 80 1.28 -1.10 -3.23
CA LEU A 80 2.36 -0.43 -2.53
C LEU A 80 3.73 -0.81 -3.12
N PRO A 81 4.26 -0.07 -4.09
CA PRO A 81 5.68 -0.17 -4.42
C PRO A 81 6.53 0.44 -3.30
N ALA A 82 7.67 -0.17 -2.99
CA ALA A 82 8.54 0.30 -1.92
C ALA A 82 10.02 -0.05 -2.15
N ALA A 83 10.90 0.90 -1.88
CA ALA A 83 12.32 0.67 -1.61
C ALA A 83 12.51 0.60 -0.07
N TRP A 84 12.10 -0.53 0.53
CA TRP A 84 12.11 -0.69 1.98
C TRP A 84 13.51 -1.00 2.47
N VAL A 85 14.17 0.01 3.03
CA VAL A 85 15.58 -0.03 3.41
C VAL A 85 15.82 -1.07 4.50
N ARG A 86 16.91 -1.87 4.37
CA ARG A 86 17.38 -2.83 5.37
C ARG A 86 17.73 -2.13 6.69
N GLY A 87 17.65 -2.86 7.77
CA GLY A 87 17.98 -2.39 9.11
C GLY A 87 17.36 -3.27 10.18
N PRO A 88 17.59 -3.00 11.45
CA PRO A 88 17.05 -3.79 12.55
C PRO A 88 15.51 -3.90 12.47
N LEU A 89 15.00 -5.13 12.48
CA LEU A 89 13.57 -5.48 12.47
C LEU A 89 12.78 -4.98 11.25
N LYS A 90 13.44 -4.55 10.18
CA LYS A 90 12.76 -3.94 9.02
C LYS A 90 11.89 -4.93 8.26
N GLU A 91 12.32 -6.18 8.14
CA GLU A 91 11.53 -7.27 7.57
C GLU A 91 10.30 -7.60 8.43
N HIS A 92 10.46 -7.58 9.75
CA HIS A 92 9.36 -7.74 10.69
C HIS A 92 8.34 -6.60 10.56
N HIS A 93 8.80 -5.34 10.54
CA HIS A 93 7.90 -4.20 10.31
C HIS A 93 7.15 -4.32 8.99
N TRP A 94 7.83 -4.70 7.91
CA TRP A 94 7.23 -4.89 6.60
C TRP A 94 6.10 -5.89 6.62
N SER A 95 6.37 -7.11 7.08
CA SER A 95 5.37 -8.19 7.12
C SER A 95 4.20 -7.87 8.05
N THR A 96 4.47 -7.32 9.23
CA THR A 96 3.46 -6.96 10.22
C THR A 96 2.53 -5.86 9.71
N LEU A 97 3.10 -4.78 9.16
CA LEU A 97 2.32 -3.65 8.70
C LEU A 97 1.48 -3.98 7.46
N LEU A 98 2.00 -4.78 6.53
CA LEU A 98 1.22 -5.22 5.37
C LEU A 98 0.00 -6.06 5.80
N ALA A 99 0.20 -7.02 6.71
CA ALA A 99 -0.90 -7.82 7.23
C ALA A 99 -1.91 -6.96 8.02
N ALA A 100 -1.42 -6.00 8.83
CA ALA A 100 -2.28 -5.07 9.55
C ALA A 100 -3.15 -4.24 8.60
N ARG A 101 -2.57 -3.68 7.51
CA ARG A 101 -3.35 -2.90 6.54
C ARG A 101 -4.43 -3.74 5.84
N ALA A 102 -4.14 -5.00 5.50
CA ALA A 102 -5.14 -5.90 4.96
C ALA A 102 -6.30 -6.13 5.96
N LEU A 103 -5.99 -6.37 7.23
CA LEU A 103 -6.98 -6.60 8.29
C LEU A 103 -7.78 -5.33 8.65
N ASP A 104 -7.12 -4.19 8.79
CA ASP A 104 -7.75 -2.90 9.14
C ASP A 104 -8.77 -2.44 8.09
N THR A 105 -8.54 -2.81 6.82
CA THR A 105 -9.30 -2.32 5.67
C THR A 105 -10.13 -3.38 4.99
N THR A 106 -9.89 -4.66 5.31
CA THR A 106 -10.47 -5.81 4.59
C THR A 106 -10.25 -5.73 3.07
N CYS A 107 -9.08 -5.22 2.67
CA CYS A 107 -8.61 -5.15 1.30
C CYS A 107 -7.49 -6.16 1.05
N TYR A 108 -7.27 -6.54 -0.20
CA TYR A 108 -6.00 -7.13 -0.58
C TYR A 108 -4.88 -6.09 -0.46
N MET A 109 -3.70 -6.54 0.01
CA MET A 109 -2.46 -5.77 -0.07
C MET A 109 -1.56 -6.39 -1.12
N VAL A 110 -1.14 -5.60 -2.12
CA VAL A 110 -0.21 -6.02 -3.17
C VAL A 110 1.04 -5.13 -3.06
N ALA A 111 2.08 -5.67 -2.46
CA ALA A 111 3.30 -4.92 -2.17
C ALA A 111 4.46 -5.43 -3.02
N ALA A 112 5.05 -4.52 -3.81
CA ALA A 112 6.25 -4.77 -4.61
C ALA A 112 7.46 -4.13 -3.92
N GLY A 113 8.34 -4.96 -3.33
CA GLY A 113 9.55 -4.54 -2.65
C GLY A 113 10.76 -4.56 -3.58
N GLU A 114 11.44 -3.43 -3.72
CA GLU A 114 12.75 -3.40 -4.38
C GLU A 114 13.73 -4.31 -3.64
N CYS A 115 14.41 -5.19 -4.37
CA CYS A 115 15.45 -6.07 -3.84
C CYS A 115 16.85 -5.52 -4.16
N GLY A 116 17.83 -5.94 -3.40
CA GLY A 116 19.23 -5.54 -3.59
C GLY A 116 19.95 -5.31 -2.26
N ASN A 117 21.17 -4.76 -2.35
CA ASN A 117 22.04 -4.63 -1.18
C ASN A 117 21.47 -3.70 -0.09
N LYS A 118 20.70 -2.70 -0.48
CA LYS A 118 20.15 -1.67 0.43
C LYS A 118 18.73 -1.96 0.87
N ASN A 119 17.94 -2.73 0.10
CA ASN A 119 16.52 -2.94 0.30
C ASN A 119 16.22 -4.42 0.57
N ILE A 120 15.10 -4.68 1.26
CA ILE A 120 14.78 -6.03 1.75
C ILE A 120 14.19 -6.94 0.68
N GLY A 121 13.66 -6.43 -0.44
CA GLY A 121 12.83 -7.22 -1.35
C GLY A 121 11.51 -7.61 -0.70
N GLN A 122 11.26 -8.91 -0.62
CA GLN A 122 10.11 -9.52 0.09
C GLN A 122 8.74 -9.02 -0.38
N SER A 123 8.57 -8.87 -1.70
CA SER A 123 7.26 -8.60 -2.29
C SER A 123 6.20 -9.58 -1.77
N ARG A 124 4.98 -9.10 -1.52
CA ARG A 124 3.91 -9.91 -0.95
C ARG A 124 2.55 -9.56 -1.52
N ILE A 125 1.70 -10.58 -1.61
CA ILE A 125 0.27 -10.44 -1.83
C ILE A 125 -0.44 -11.02 -0.61
N ILE A 126 -1.28 -10.22 0.03
CA ILE A 126 -1.98 -10.57 1.26
C ILE A 126 -3.47 -10.42 1.02
N ASP A 127 -4.26 -11.39 1.47
CA ASP A 127 -5.71 -11.38 1.31
C ASP A 127 -6.43 -10.52 2.38
N PRO A 128 -7.74 -10.25 2.24
CA PRO A 128 -8.51 -9.44 3.20
C PRO A 128 -8.57 -9.98 4.65
N PHE A 129 -8.13 -11.21 4.88
CA PHE A 129 -8.01 -11.81 6.22
C PHE A 129 -6.58 -11.73 6.78
N GLY A 130 -5.68 -11.00 6.14
CA GLY A 130 -4.30 -10.84 6.58
C GLY A 130 -3.39 -12.04 6.26
N VAL A 131 -3.85 -12.97 5.43
CA VAL A 131 -3.08 -14.16 5.05
C VAL A 131 -2.21 -13.85 3.84
N THR A 132 -0.90 -14.12 3.94
CA THR A 132 0.00 -14.03 2.79
C THR A 132 -0.29 -15.17 1.83
N ILE A 133 -0.76 -14.84 0.61
CA ILE A 133 -1.12 -15.80 -0.43
C ILE A 133 -0.03 -15.97 -1.50
N ALA A 134 0.89 -15.01 -1.60
CA ALA A 134 2.12 -15.12 -2.38
C ALA A 134 3.21 -14.25 -1.77
N ALA A 135 4.47 -14.72 -1.80
CA ALA A 135 5.61 -13.97 -1.28
C ALA A 135 6.89 -14.29 -2.05
N ALA A 136 7.75 -13.27 -2.22
CA ALA A 136 9.12 -13.42 -2.68
C ALA A 136 10.10 -13.39 -1.50
N SER A 137 11.32 -13.87 -1.74
CA SER A 137 12.46 -13.67 -0.84
C SER A 137 13.08 -12.28 -1.04
N GLU A 138 14.32 -12.10 -0.61
CA GLU A 138 15.13 -10.89 -0.86
C GLU A 138 15.69 -10.83 -2.29
N MET A 139 15.48 -11.89 -3.10
CA MET A 139 15.97 -12.00 -4.48
C MET A 139 14.92 -11.53 -5.49
N PRO A 140 15.33 -11.14 -6.72
CA PRO A 140 14.40 -10.83 -7.79
C PRO A 140 13.47 -12.02 -8.08
N ALA A 141 12.17 -11.78 -8.08
CA ALA A 141 11.17 -12.80 -8.35
C ALA A 141 9.89 -12.17 -8.91
N LEU A 142 9.15 -12.96 -9.68
CA LEU A 142 7.77 -12.68 -10.04
C LEU A 142 6.86 -13.52 -9.14
N ILE A 143 5.95 -12.88 -8.43
CA ILE A 143 4.90 -13.55 -7.65
C ILE A 143 3.55 -13.24 -8.26
N MET A 144 2.65 -14.20 -8.21
CA MET A 144 1.28 -14.06 -8.72
C MET A 144 0.30 -14.69 -7.74
N ALA A 145 -0.88 -14.10 -7.64
CA ALA A 145 -2.02 -14.66 -6.92
C ALA A 145 -3.31 -14.22 -7.60
N GLU A 146 -4.33 -15.04 -7.48
CA GLU A 146 -5.68 -14.68 -7.87
C GLU A 146 -6.31 -13.81 -6.78
N VAL A 147 -6.93 -12.70 -7.18
CA VAL A 147 -7.70 -11.81 -6.32
C VAL A 147 -9.13 -11.74 -6.82
N THR A 148 -10.11 -11.79 -5.91
CA THR A 148 -11.52 -11.83 -6.30
C THR A 148 -12.35 -10.85 -5.47
N PRO A 149 -13.39 -10.21 -6.06
CA PRO A 149 -14.35 -9.40 -5.32
C PRO A 149 -15.09 -10.20 -4.24
N GLU A 150 -15.33 -11.49 -4.50
CA GLU A 150 -15.97 -12.43 -3.57
C GLU A 150 -15.23 -12.51 -2.25
N ARG A 151 -13.89 -12.63 -2.31
CA ARG A 151 -13.06 -12.71 -1.10
C ARG A 151 -13.12 -11.43 -0.28
N VAL A 152 -13.16 -10.26 -0.94
CA VAL A 152 -13.36 -8.98 -0.26
C VAL A 152 -14.73 -8.92 0.40
N ARG A 153 -15.79 -9.30 -0.32
CA ARG A 153 -17.15 -9.35 0.24
C ARG A 153 -17.24 -10.29 1.45
N GLN A 154 -16.63 -11.47 1.35
CA GLN A 154 -16.55 -12.43 2.47
C GLN A 154 -15.83 -11.80 3.67
N GLY A 155 -14.67 -11.16 3.44
CA GLY A 155 -13.92 -10.48 4.50
C GLY A 155 -14.75 -9.41 5.20
N ARG A 156 -15.39 -8.54 4.45
CA ARG A 156 -16.24 -7.46 4.97
C ARG A 156 -17.49 -7.95 5.70
N ALA A 157 -18.04 -9.10 5.29
CA ALA A 157 -19.18 -9.71 5.98
C ALA A 157 -18.79 -10.35 7.31
N GLN A 158 -17.65 -11.04 7.37
CA GLN A 158 -17.17 -11.72 8.58
C GLN A 158 -16.43 -10.80 9.54
N LEU A 159 -15.72 -9.81 9.03
CA LEU A 159 -14.96 -8.80 9.78
C LEU A 159 -15.42 -7.40 9.36
N PRO A 160 -16.60 -6.93 9.82
CA PRO A 160 -17.17 -5.66 9.35
C PRO A 160 -16.49 -4.43 10.00
N VAL A 161 -15.17 -4.39 10.03
CA VAL A 161 -14.36 -3.37 10.71
C VAL A 161 -14.63 -1.97 10.18
N LEU A 162 -14.87 -1.83 8.87
CA LEU A 162 -15.19 -0.53 8.27
C LEU A 162 -16.53 0.03 8.76
N ASN A 163 -17.52 -0.84 9.05
CA ASN A 163 -18.82 -0.43 9.56
C ASN A 163 -18.80 -0.23 11.10
N ASN A 164 -17.98 -0.99 11.81
CA ASN A 164 -17.93 -0.97 13.28
C ASN A 164 -17.08 0.17 13.85
N ARG A 165 -16.36 0.91 13.00
CA ARG A 165 -15.54 2.03 13.47
C ARG A 165 -16.38 3.11 14.17
N ARG A 166 -15.78 3.79 15.14
CA ARG A 166 -16.42 4.85 15.94
C ARG A 166 -15.83 6.24 15.62
N PHE A 167 -14.77 6.29 14.81
CA PHE A 167 -14.15 7.54 14.37
C PHE A 167 -14.64 7.97 12.99
N ALA A 168 -14.64 9.26 12.74
CA ALA A 168 -14.89 9.80 11.40
C ALA A 168 -13.85 9.30 10.38
N PRO A 169 -14.15 9.34 9.07
CA PRO A 169 -13.13 9.09 8.06
C PRO A 169 -11.92 10.02 8.25
N PRO A 170 -10.69 9.51 8.04
CA PRO A 170 -9.50 10.35 8.07
C PRO A 170 -9.58 11.48 7.04
N GLN A 171 -9.04 12.65 7.39
CA GLN A 171 -8.92 13.80 6.51
C GLN A 171 -7.47 14.27 6.48
N LEU A 172 -7.00 14.71 5.30
CA LEU A 172 -5.71 15.36 5.18
C LEU A 172 -5.72 16.71 5.94
N LEU A 173 -4.54 17.04 6.51
CA LEU A 173 -4.30 18.29 7.21
C LEU A 173 -4.21 19.47 6.24
#